data_ec6adfa7f4360a7e8a66e3c24952cdf7
#
_entry.id   ec6adfa7f4360a7e8a66e3c24952cdf7
#
_cell.length_a   1.000
_cell.length_b   1.000
_cell.length_c   1.000
_cell.angle_alpha   90.00
_cell.angle_beta   90.00
_cell.angle_gamma   90.00
#
_symmetry.space_group_name_H-M   'P 1'
#
loop_
_entity.id
_entity.type
_entity.pdbx_description
1 polymer ?
#
loop_
_entity_poly.entity_id
_entity_poly.type
_entity_poly.pdbx_seq_one_letter_code
_entity_poly.pdbx_strand_id
1 'polypeptide(L)'
;LIGELNGTDLRYIREMSGCDANGKETGGCLSVLDLSGVNIVDGGNTYYGNYSASDNKIGDYTFYKCARLTRVIIPDNLLSIGEGAFGCCYNLSSVVIPDKVRDIGELAFYRCESLGVVSIGCDVNTIGVYAFRSCISLKEAIFVDGNKPLQVGDNLFYNCPLEKLYVGRNLKFENFSFGKIKTLM
;
A
#
# COMPACT_ATOMS: atom_id res chain seq x y z
N LEU A 1 9.62 -11.41 -10.32
CA LEU A 1 9.33 -10.91 -11.67
C LEU A 1 10.43 -9.96 -12.12
N ILE A 2 10.67 -9.84 -13.43
CA ILE A 2 11.68 -8.94 -14.01
C ILE A 2 11.12 -8.40 -15.34
N GLY A 3 11.34 -7.13 -15.61
CA GLY A 3 10.93 -6.48 -16.85
C GLY A 3 9.78 -5.49 -16.69
N GLU A 4 9.04 -5.27 -17.77
CA GLU A 4 7.91 -4.35 -17.80
C GLU A 4 6.60 -5.09 -17.52
N LEU A 5 5.74 -4.51 -16.68
CA LEU A 5 4.38 -4.99 -16.42
C LEU A 5 3.38 -3.88 -16.78
N ASN A 6 2.41 -4.21 -17.62
CA ASN A 6 1.30 -3.34 -17.98
C ASN A 6 -0.02 -3.83 -17.32
N GLY A 7 -1.13 -3.20 -17.69
CA GLY A 7 -2.44 -3.53 -17.12
C GLY A 7 -2.88 -4.98 -17.35
N THR A 8 -2.52 -5.59 -18.49
CA THR A 8 -2.83 -7.00 -18.76
C THR A 8 -2.11 -7.93 -17.79
N ASP A 9 -0.83 -7.67 -17.53
CA ASP A 9 0.00 -8.46 -16.61
C ASP A 9 -0.51 -8.32 -15.18
N LEU A 10 -0.83 -7.09 -14.75
CA LEU A 10 -1.41 -6.81 -13.44
C LEU A 10 -2.74 -7.53 -13.25
N ARG A 11 -3.57 -7.62 -14.29
CA ARG A 11 -4.82 -8.39 -14.26
C ARG A 11 -4.57 -9.87 -13.98
N TYR A 12 -3.63 -10.50 -14.66
CA TYR A 12 -3.27 -11.90 -14.41
C TYR A 12 -2.70 -12.11 -13.01
N ILE A 13 -1.85 -11.17 -12.54
CA ILE A 13 -1.30 -11.24 -11.17
C ILE A 13 -2.43 -11.16 -10.14
N ARG A 14 -3.46 -10.32 -10.35
CA ARG A 14 -4.65 -10.27 -9.50
C ARG A 14 -5.36 -11.63 -9.44
N GLU A 15 -5.64 -12.23 -10.61
CA GLU A 15 -6.32 -13.51 -10.71
C GLU A 15 -5.53 -14.61 -9.98
N MET A 16 -4.22 -14.64 -10.12
CA MET A 16 -3.33 -15.54 -9.37
C MET A 16 -3.33 -15.26 -7.86
N SER A 17 -3.58 -14.01 -7.45
CA SER A 17 -3.61 -13.57 -6.05
C SER A 17 -4.99 -13.69 -5.38
N GLY A 18 -5.93 -14.36 -6.04
CA GLY A 18 -7.23 -14.71 -5.47
C GLY A 18 -8.38 -13.76 -5.82
N CYS A 19 -8.19 -12.81 -6.76
CA CYS A 19 -9.23 -11.85 -7.12
C CYS A 19 -9.16 -11.44 -8.60
N ASP A 20 -10.27 -11.57 -9.35
CA ASP A 20 -10.32 -11.15 -10.76
C ASP A 20 -10.50 -9.63 -10.94
N ALA A 21 -10.58 -9.19 -12.20
CA ALA A 21 -10.77 -7.78 -12.57
C ALA A 21 -12.13 -7.19 -12.14
N ASN A 22 -13.09 -8.01 -11.73
CA ASN A 22 -14.41 -7.59 -11.25
C ASN A 22 -14.53 -7.68 -9.72
N GLY A 23 -13.44 -8.04 -9.02
CA GLY A 23 -13.44 -8.21 -7.59
C GLY A 23 -14.03 -9.52 -7.09
N LYS A 24 -14.23 -10.51 -8.01
CA LYS A 24 -14.72 -11.84 -7.67
C LYS A 24 -13.54 -12.72 -7.24
N GLU A 25 -13.76 -13.55 -6.23
CA GLU A 25 -12.76 -14.51 -5.76
C GLU A 25 -12.41 -15.53 -6.87
N THR A 26 -11.12 -15.82 -6.98
CA THR A 26 -10.56 -16.83 -7.90
C THR A 26 -9.87 -17.94 -7.12
N GLY A 27 -9.56 -19.05 -7.82
CA GLY A 27 -8.76 -20.15 -7.26
C GLY A 27 -7.25 -19.87 -7.16
N GLY A 28 -6.82 -18.64 -7.45
CA GLY A 28 -5.39 -18.25 -7.39
C GLY A 28 -4.80 -18.42 -5.99
N CYS A 29 -3.55 -18.84 -5.92
CA CYS A 29 -2.85 -19.12 -4.66
C CYS A 29 -1.50 -18.37 -4.54
N LEU A 30 -1.23 -17.37 -5.37
CA LEU A 30 -0.04 -16.54 -5.29
C LEU A 30 -0.05 -15.76 -3.96
N SER A 31 0.89 -16.07 -3.09
CA SER A 31 0.97 -15.46 -1.75
C SER A 31 2.14 -14.49 -1.59
N VAL A 32 3.20 -14.66 -2.38
CA VAL A 32 4.37 -13.78 -2.37
C VAL A 32 4.55 -13.16 -3.74
N LEU A 33 4.50 -11.85 -3.81
CA LEU A 33 4.69 -11.08 -5.05
C LEU A 33 5.94 -10.22 -4.93
N ASP A 34 6.97 -10.57 -5.69
CA ASP A 34 8.21 -9.79 -5.77
C ASP A 34 8.22 -8.96 -7.06
N LEU A 35 8.12 -7.64 -6.91
CA LEU A 35 8.17 -6.66 -7.99
C LEU A 35 9.49 -5.87 -8.00
N SER A 36 10.51 -6.26 -7.22
CA SER A 36 11.75 -5.49 -7.08
C SER A 36 12.49 -5.26 -8.42
N GLY A 37 12.37 -6.21 -9.36
CA GLY A 37 12.97 -6.12 -10.70
C GLY A 37 12.03 -5.60 -11.79
N VAL A 38 10.90 -4.97 -11.43
CA VAL A 38 9.82 -4.61 -12.36
C VAL A 38 9.73 -3.12 -12.58
N ASN A 39 9.46 -2.72 -13.84
CA ASN A 39 8.93 -1.40 -14.19
C ASN A 39 7.44 -1.55 -14.52
N ILE A 40 6.59 -0.86 -13.78
CA ILE A 40 5.17 -0.76 -14.16
C ILE A 40 5.08 0.31 -15.25
N VAL A 41 4.46 -0.05 -16.37
CA VAL A 41 4.33 0.80 -17.55
C VAL A 41 2.88 0.97 -17.95
N ASP A 42 2.58 2.07 -18.61
CA ASP A 42 1.25 2.33 -19.19
C ASP A 42 0.88 1.24 -20.23
N GLY A 43 -0.41 1.14 -20.53
CA GLY A 43 -0.95 0.24 -21.55
C GLY A 43 -1.48 -1.08 -21.03
N GLY A 44 -1.78 -1.98 -21.98
CA GLY A 44 -2.48 -3.23 -21.72
C GLY A 44 -3.99 -3.03 -21.44
N ASN A 45 -4.65 -4.10 -20.99
CA ASN A 45 -6.04 -4.06 -20.60
C ASN A 45 -6.22 -3.47 -19.18
N THR A 46 -7.44 -3.06 -18.84
CA THR A 46 -7.78 -2.71 -17.47
C THR A 46 -7.53 -3.88 -16.52
N TYR A 47 -6.95 -3.62 -15.36
CA TYR A 47 -6.64 -4.66 -14.36
C TYR A 47 -7.77 -4.84 -13.33
N TYR A 48 -8.58 -3.80 -13.10
CA TYR A 48 -9.72 -3.84 -12.17
C TYR A 48 -10.79 -2.84 -12.63
N GLY A 49 -12.02 -3.28 -12.89
CA GLY A 49 -13.07 -2.39 -13.42
C GLY A 49 -12.57 -1.61 -14.64
N ASN A 50 -12.55 -0.30 -14.54
CA ASN A 50 -12.06 0.62 -15.58
C ASN A 50 -10.64 1.16 -15.33
N TYR A 51 -9.92 0.64 -14.31
CA TYR A 51 -8.58 1.12 -13.96
C TYR A 51 -7.51 0.48 -14.85
N SER A 52 -6.61 1.32 -15.35
CA SER A 52 -5.49 0.95 -16.22
C SER A 52 -4.15 1.20 -15.55
N ALA A 53 -3.10 0.54 -16.05
CA ALA A 53 -1.74 0.80 -15.59
C ALA A 53 -1.26 2.20 -15.98
N SER A 54 -0.31 2.71 -15.25
CA SER A 54 0.41 3.96 -15.53
C SER A 54 1.86 3.82 -15.09
N ASP A 55 2.75 4.55 -15.75
CA ASP A 55 4.20 4.45 -15.53
C ASP A 55 4.59 4.66 -14.06
N ASN A 56 5.36 3.72 -13.54
CA ASN A 56 5.93 3.74 -12.19
C ASN A 56 4.89 3.94 -11.06
N LYS A 57 3.68 3.41 -11.26
CA LYS A 57 2.59 3.49 -10.27
C LYS A 57 1.97 2.13 -10.01
N ILE A 58 1.75 1.82 -8.75
CA ILE A 58 0.70 0.87 -8.36
C ILE A 58 -0.58 1.70 -8.28
N GLY A 59 -1.39 1.64 -9.35
CA GLY A 59 -2.56 2.48 -9.54
C GLY A 59 -3.71 2.15 -8.58
N ASP A 60 -4.82 2.87 -8.74
CA ASP A 60 -5.99 2.70 -7.88
C ASP A 60 -6.53 1.26 -7.96
N TYR A 61 -6.82 0.68 -6.81
CA TYR A 61 -7.38 -0.67 -6.66
C TYR A 61 -6.57 -1.81 -7.33
N THR A 62 -5.28 -1.59 -7.68
CA THR A 62 -4.46 -2.58 -8.41
C THR A 62 -4.50 -3.97 -7.78
N PHE A 63 -4.34 -4.08 -6.46
CA PHE A 63 -4.39 -5.35 -5.72
C PHE A 63 -5.55 -5.41 -4.71
N TYR A 64 -6.58 -4.58 -4.92
CA TYR A 64 -7.77 -4.59 -4.05
C TYR A 64 -8.38 -5.98 -3.95
N LYS A 65 -8.63 -6.45 -2.72
CA LYS A 65 -9.15 -7.80 -2.42
C LYS A 65 -8.24 -8.96 -2.84
N CYS A 66 -6.98 -8.74 -3.17
CA CYS A 66 -6.02 -9.84 -3.41
C CYS A 66 -5.65 -10.52 -2.07
N ALA A 67 -6.64 -11.23 -1.49
CA ALA A 67 -6.58 -11.75 -0.13
C ALA A 67 -5.54 -12.88 0.06
N ARG A 68 -5.01 -13.46 -1.01
CA ARG A 68 -3.96 -14.49 -0.91
C ARG A 68 -2.57 -13.90 -0.68
N LEU A 69 -2.36 -12.62 -1.00
CA LEU A 69 -1.07 -11.97 -0.80
C LEU A 69 -0.72 -11.87 0.68
N THR A 70 0.40 -12.47 1.07
CA THR A 70 0.97 -12.38 2.42
C THR A 70 2.17 -11.45 2.46
N ARG A 71 2.88 -11.30 1.33
CA ARG A 71 4.03 -10.43 1.17
C ARG A 71 4.08 -9.83 -0.23
N VAL A 72 4.37 -8.54 -0.29
CA VAL A 72 4.65 -7.82 -1.54
C VAL A 72 5.96 -7.07 -1.37
N ILE A 73 6.87 -7.21 -2.35
CA ILE A 73 8.09 -6.41 -2.45
C ILE A 73 7.83 -5.36 -3.53
N ILE A 74 7.74 -4.10 -3.11
CA ILE A 74 7.45 -2.95 -3.98
C ILE A 74 8.73 -2.53 -4.70
N PRO A 75 8.67 -2.19 -6.00
CA PRO A 75 9.86 -1.80 -6.75
C PRO A 75 10.39 -0.42 -6.31
N ASP A 76 11.72 -0.28 -6.23
CA ASP A 76 12.40 0.95 -5.76
C ASP A 76 12.20 2.17 -6.68
N ASN A 77 11.76 1.97 -7.91
CA ASN A 77 11.46 3.03 -8.87
C ASN A 77 10.02 3.54 -8.80
N LEU A 78 9.18 2.97 -7.92
CA LEU A 78 7.79 3.36 -7.80
C LEU A 78 7.65 4.80 -7.32
N LEU A 79 6.73 5.56 -7.93
CA LEU A 79 6.47 6.96 -7.59
C LEU A 79 5.19 7.15 -6.77
N SER A 80 4.19 6.28 -6.91
CA SER A 80 2.95 6.39 -6.15
C SER A 80 2.23 5.06 -5.94
N ILE A 81 1.46 5.02 -4.86
CA ILE A 81 0.51 3.96 -4.53
C ILE A 81 -0.87 4.59 -4.52
N GLY A 82 -1.77 4.13 -5.37
CA GLY A 82 -3.08 4.71 -5.60
C GLY A 82 -4.11 4.41 -4.51
N GLU A 83 -5.33 4.95 -4.71
CA GLU A 83 -6.48 4.71 -3.86
C GLU A 83 -6.78 3.21 -3.76
N GLY A 84 -7.00 2.69 -2.55
CA GLY A 84 -7.37 1.31 -2.30
C GLY A 84 -6.41 0.26 -2.90
N ALA A 85 -5.19 0.63 -3.31
CA ALA A 85 -4.29 -0.21 -4.10
C ALA A 85 -4.04 -1.61 -3.49
N PHE A 86 -3.95 -1.70 -2.17
CA PHE A 86 -3.86 -2.95 -1.39
C PHE A 86 -5.04 -3.13 -0.42
N GLY A 87 -6.12 -2.37 -0.62
CA GLY A 87 -7.29 -2.46 0.26
C GLY A 87 -7.84 -3.89 0.32
N CYS A 88 -8.20 -4.35 1.52
CA CYS A 88 -8.71 -5.72 1.78
C CYS A 88 -7.73 -6.85 1.37
N CYS A 89 -6.43 -6.59 1.33
CA CYS A 89 -5.40 -7.63 1.31
C CYS A 89 -5.24 -8.20 2.73
N TYR A 90 -6.23 -8.96 3.19
CA TYR A 90 -6.37 -9.36 4.61
C TYR A 90 -5.16 -10.09 5.18
N ASN A 91 -4.42 -10.82 4.36
CA ASN A 91 -3.27 -11.63 4.79
C ASN A 91 -1.91 -10.92 4.60
N LEU A 92 -1.88 -9.70 4.06
CA LEU A 92 -0.64 -8.94 3.90
C LEU A 92 -0.06 -8.60 5.27
N SER A 93 1.10 -9.18 5.61
CA SER A 93 1.68 -9.15 6.95
C SER A 93 2.67 -8.01 7.19
N SER A 94 3.32 -7.55 6.14
CA SER A 94 4.27 -6.43 6.20
C SER A 94 4.36 -5.73 4.86
N VAL A 95 4.67 -4.43 4.91
CA VAL A 95 4.97 -3.63 3.72
C VAL A 95 6.06 -2.62 4.05
N VAL A 96 7.00 -2.47 3.12
CA VAL A 96 8.00 -1.40 3.11
C VAL A 96 7.69 -0.51 1.92
N ILE A 97 7.40 0.76 2.20
CA ILE A 97 7.17 1.76 1.15
C ILE A 97 8.54 2.34 0.77
N PRO A 98 8.99 2.16 -0.49
CA PRO A 98 10.30 2.65 -0.94
C PRO A 98 10.45 4.16 -0.86
N ASP A 99 11.69 4.63 -0.79
CA ASP A 99 12.01 6.05 -0.62
C ASP A 99 11.49 6.94 -1.77
N LYS A 100 11.47 6.44 -3.00
CA LYS A 100 11.02 7.23 -4.17
C LYS A 100 9.51 7.43 -4.25
N VAL A 101 8.72 6.69 -3.48
CA VAL A 101 7.27 6.89 -3.41
C VAL A 101 6.99 8.27 -2.83
N ARG A 102 6.17 9.06 -3.53
CA ARG A 102 5.79 10.42 -3.15
C ARG A 102 4.39 10.50 -2.55
N ASP A 103 3.49 9.66 -3.05
CA ASP A 103 2.08 9.73 -2.69
C ASP A 103 1.52 8.34 -2.39
N ILE A 104 0.80 8.24 -1.29
CA ILE A 104 0.01 7.07 -0.90
C ILE A 104 -1.45 7.52 -0.87
N GLY A 105 -2.30 6.88 -1.65
CA GLY A 105 -3.70 7.23 -1.83
C GLY A 105 -4.58 6.94 -0.62
N GLU A 106 -5.82 7.44 -0.69
CA GLU A 106 -6.88 7.13 0.27
C GLU A 106 -7.10 5.61 0.34
N LEU A 107 -7.35 5.06 1.54
CA LEU A 107 -7.66 3.64 1.73
C LEU A 107 -6.62 2.65 1.17
N ALA A 108 -5.41 3.10 0.82
CA ALA A 108 -4.40 2.29 0.10
C ALA A 108 -4.12 0.92 0.73
N PHE A 109 -4.14 0.83 2.06
CA PHE A 109 -3.97 -0.40 2.85
C PHE A 109 -5.16 -0.67 3.79
N TYR A 110 -6.34 -0.15 3.45
CA TYR A 110 -7.55 -0.36 4.23
C TYR A 110 -7.80 -1.85 4.49
N ARG A 111 -8.04 -2.22 5.76
CA ARG A 111 -8.28 -3.61 6.18
C ARG A 111 -7.20 -4.61 5.74
N CYS A 112 -5.94 -4.23 5.72
CA CYS A 112 -4.83 -5.18 5.72
C CYS A 112 -4.70 -5.77 7.15
N GLU A 113 -5.58 -6.71 7.48
CA GLU A 113 -5.85 -7.12 8.87
C GLU A 113 -4.66 -7.82 9.51
N SER A 114 -3.80 -8.48 8.73
CA SER A 114 -2.56 -9.13 9.19
C SER A 114 -1.34 -8.20 9.24
N LEU A 115 -1.45 -6.95 8.75
CA LEU A 115 -0.34 -6.02 8.67
C LEU A 115 0.14 -5.64 10.09
N GLY A 116 1.32 -6.10 10.47
CA GLY A 116 1.89 -5.88 11.81
C GLY A 116 2.79 -4.66 11.92
N VAL A 117 3.52 -4.38 10.85
CA VAL A 117 4.49 -3.28 10.76
C VAL A 117 4.40 -2.62 9.39
N VAL A 118 4.53 -1.29 9.37
CA VAL A 118 4.70 -0.51 8.14
C VAL A 118 5.91 0.41 8.27
N SER A 119 6.74 0.47 7.21
CA SER A 119 7.81 1.46 7.06
C SER A 119 7.52 2.34 5.85
N ILE A 120 7.60 3.65 6.04
CA ILE A 120 7.24 4.68 5.05
C ILE A 120 8.50 5.45 4.68
N GLY A 121 8.89 5.36 3.41
CA GLY A 121 10.12 5.94 2.88
C GLY A 121 10.22 7.46 2.98
N CYS A 122 11.43 7.98 2.85
CA CYS A 122 11.78 9.38 3.19
C CYS A 122 11.21 10.44 2.23
N ASP A 123 10.90 10.09 0.99
CA ASP A 123 10.38 11.04 -0.02
C ASP A 123 8.85 11.12 -0.09
N VAL A 124 8.12 10.32 0.71
CA VAL A 124 6.65 10.38 0.74
C VAL A 124 6.21 11.77 1.20
N ASN A 125 5.43 12.47 0.37
CA ASN A 125 4.93 13.82 0.64
C ASN A 125 3.50 13.81 1.18
N THR A 126 2.67 12.86 0.70
CA THR A 126 1.26 12.77 1.06
C THR A 126 0.84 11.34 1.40
N ILE A 127 0.00 11.21 2.42
CA ILE A 127 -0.71 9.97 2.73
C ILE A 127 -2.19 10.32 2.85
N GLY A 128 -3.02 9.64 2.07
CA GLY A 128 -4.45 9.87 2.00
C GLY A 128 -5.21 9.50 3.27
N VAL A 129 -6.45 9.95 3.34
CA VAL A 129 -7.39 9.66 4.43
C VAL A 129 -7.60 8.15 4.55
N TYR A 130 -7.65 7.63 5.78
CA TYR A 130 -7.89 6.21 6.04
C TYR A 130 -6.88 5.23 5.42
N ALA A 131 -5.69 5.66 5.01
CA ALA A 131 -4.75 4.80 4.26
C ALA A 131 -4.44 3.46 4.95
N PHE A 132 -4.33 3.43 6.29
CA PHE A 132 -4.13 2.21 7.09
C PHE A 132 -5.31 1.90 8.02
N ARG A 133 -6.51 2.40 7.73
CA ARG A 133 -7.70 2.15 8.57
C ARG A 133 -7.98 0.66 8.71
N SER A 134 -8.29 0.24 9.93
CA SER A 134 -8.67 -1.14 10.29
C SER A 134 -7.60 -2.19 9.98
N CYS A 135 -6.31 -1.82 10.02
CA CYS A 135 -5.20 -2.76 10.09
C CYS A 135 -5.10 -3.27 11.54
N ILE A 136 -5.93 -4.24 11.90
CA ILE A 136 -6.17 -4.66 13.30
C ILE A 136 -4.99 -5.39 13.96
N SER A 137 -3.94 -5.71 13.20
CA SER A 137 -2.68 -6.25 13.72
C SER A 137 -1.56 -5.21 13.75
N LEU A 138 -1.77 -3.97 13.24
CA LEU A 138 -0.73 -2.97 13.07
C LEU A 138 -0.30 -2.37 14.41
N LYS A 139 0.87 -2.79 14.89
CA LYS A 139 1.43 -2.37 16.17
C LYS A 139 2.55 -1.36 16.05
N GLU A 140 3.21 -1.30 14.89
CA GLU A 140 4.37 -0.45 14.69
C GLU A 140 4.31 0.28 13.34
N ALA A 141 4.53 1.61 13.38
CA ALA A 141 4.65 2.42 12.18
C ALA A 141 5.94 3.25 12.26
N ILE A 142 6.68 3.27 11.15
CA ILE A 142 7.97 3.95 11.02
C ILE A 142 7.86 4.95 9.89
N PHE A 143 7.97 6.24 10.19
CA PHE A 143 8.18 7.30 9.22
C PHE A 143 9.68 7.58 9.16
N VAL A 144 10.34 7.10 8.11
CA VAL A 144 11.79 7.24 7.93
C VAL A 144 12.20 8.71 7.89
N ASP A 145 13.39 9.00 8.38
CA ASP A 145 13.97 10.34 8.40
C ASP A 145 13.88 10.99 7.03
N GLY A 146 13.39 12.22 6.98
CA GLY A 146 13.19 12.94 5.74
C GLY A 146 13.26 14.45 5.94
N ASN A 147 13.69 15.16 4.89
CA ASN A 147 13.90 16.62 4.94
C ASN A 147 12.64 17.43 4.64
N LYS A 148 11.56 16.77 4.16
CA LYS A 148 10.31 17.42 3.79
C LYS A 148 9.21 17.07 4.78
N PRO A 149 8.30 18.03 5.08
CA PRO A 149 7.10 17.72 5.84
C PRO A 149 6.24 16.70 5.11
N LEU A 150 5.65 15.76 5.84
CA LEU A 150 4.70 14.78 5.33
C LEU A 150 3.28 15.25 5.65
N GLN A 151 2.45 15.45 4.62
CA GLN A 151 1.02 15.70 4.78
C GLN A 151 0.31 14.38 5.03
N VAL A 152 -0.40 14.31 6.15
CA VAL A 152 -1.09 13.09 6.58
C VAL A 152 -2.60 13.34 6.61
N GLY A 153 -3.33 12.50 5.90
CA GLY A 153 -4.80 12.53 5.88
C GLY A 153 -5.43 12.09 7.20
N ASP A 154 -6.67 12.46 7.38
CA ASP A 154 -7.44 12.16 8.59
C ASP A 154 -7.58 10.67 8.84
N ASN A 155 -7.61 10.30 10.13
CA ASN A 155 -7.87 8.94 10.57
C ASN A 155 -6.94 7.87 9.96
N LEU A 156 -5.68 8.24 9.69
CA LEU A 156 -4.67 7.38 9.06
C LEU A 156 -4.64 5.97 9.66
N PHE A 157 -4.58 5.87 11.00
CA PHE A 157 -4.51 4.61 11.75
C PHE A 157 -5.81 4.32 12.54
N TYR A 158 -6.97 4.75 12.02
CA TYR A 158 -8.24 4.49 12.69
C TYR A 158 -8.48 2.98 12.86
N ASN A 159 -8.81 2.57 14.09
CA ASN A 159 -9.01 1.16 14.44
C ASN A 159 -7.76 0.28 14.23
N CYS A 160 -6.55 0.85 14.50
CA CYS A 160 -5.29 0.11 14.58
C CYS A 160 -4.80 0.06 16.03
N PRO A 161 -4.29 -1.08 16.53
CA PRO A 161 -3.77 -1.20 17.89
C PRO A 161 -2.31 -0.70 17.98
N LEU A 162 -2.04 0.49 17.44
CA LEU A 162 -0.68 1.02 17.32
C LEU A 162 -0.04 1.21 18.69
N GLU A 163 1.10 0.56 18.93
CA GLU A 163 1.86 0.63 20.17
C GLU A 163 3.11 1.48 20.05
N LYS A 164 3.76 1.44 18.88
CA LYS A 164 5.01 2.15 18.62
C LYS A 164 4.90 3.01 17.38
N LEU A 165 5.37 4.23 17.48
CA LEU A 165 5.46 5.17 16.36
C LEU A 165 6.83 5.81 16.36
N TYR A 166 7.60 5.59 15.30
CA TYR A 166 8.82 6.33 15.01
C TYR A 166 8.51 7.45 14.02
N VAL A 167 8.93 8.67 14.35
CA VAL A 167 8.68 9.87 13.54
C VAL A 167 10.00 10.56 13.22
N GLY A 168 10.64 10.18 12.14
CA GLY A 168 11.92 10.74 11.69
C GLY A 168 11.79 12.07 10.94
N ARG A 169 10.59 12.68 10.87
CA ARG A 169 10.35 13.93 10.15
C ARG A 169 9.11 14.68 10.62
N ASN A 170 8.98 15.95 10.20
CA ASN A 170 7.83 16.77 10.54
C ASN A 170 6.56 16.25 9.84
N LEU A 171 5.53 15.96 10.63
CA LEU A 171 4.21 15.58 10.15
C LEU A 171 3.28 16.79 10.18
N LYS A 172 2.48 16.96 9.13
CA LYS A 172 1.41 17.96 9.05
C LYS A 172 0.06 17.25 9.02
N PHE A 173 -0.77 17.58 9.97
CA PHE A 173 -2.13 17.02 10.12
C PHE A 173 -3.17 18.12 10.06
N GLU A 174 -4.36 17.81 9.58
CA GLU A 174 -5.54 18.67 9.72
C GLU A 174 -6.35 18.28 10.97
N ASN A 175 -6.68 16.99 11.12
CA ASN A 175 -7.44 16.46 12.27
C ASN A 175 -6.90 15.06 12.63
N PHE A 176 -5.91 14.98 13.48
CA PHE A 176 -5.22 13.72 13.72
C PHE A 176 -5.48 13.10 15.08
N SER A 177 -5.74 11.79 15.09
CA SER A 177 -5.79 10.98 16.31
C SER A 177 -4.92 9.74 16.15
N PHE A 178 -3.86 9.63 16.92
CA PHE A 178 -2.99 8.43 16.98
C PHE A 178 -3.56 7.32 17.87
N GLY A 179 -4.74 7.50 18.47
CA GLY A 179 -5.20 6.56 19.47
C GLY A 179 -4.29 6.52 20.71
N LYS A 180 -4.15 5.36 21.33
CA LYS A 180 -3.33 5.16 22.55
C LYS A 180 -1.93 4.65 22.16
N ILE A 181 -1.05 5.51 21.64
CA ILE A 181 0.35 5.15 21.40
C ILE A 181 1.07 4.98 22.74
N LYS A 182 1.78 3.86 22.91
CA LYS A 182 2.56 3.58 24.12
C LYS A 182 3.97 4.17 24.06
N THR A 183 4.56 4.26 22.86
CA THR A 183 5.93 4.72 22.66
C THR A 183 6.01 5.60 21.43
N LEU A 184 6.45 6.84 21.60
CA LEU A 184 6.80 7.78 20.53
C LEU A 184 8.31 7.93 20.52
N MET A 185 8.96 7.70 19.36
CA MET A 185 10.41 7.79 19.17
C MET A 185 10.74 8.73 18.02
#